data_9d91c5b2e5422ac3c30162fde34fd74b
#
_entry.id   9d91c5b2e5422ac3c30162fde34fd74b
#
_cell.length_a   1.000
_cell.length_b   1.000
_cell.length_c   1.000
_cell.angle_alpha   90.00
_cell.angle_beta   90.00
_cell.angle_gamma   90.00
#
_symmetry.space_group_name_H-M   'P 1'
#
loop_
_entity.id
_entity.type
_entity.pdbx_description
1 polymer ?
#
loop_
_entity_poly.entity_id
_entity_poly.type
_entity_poly.pdbx_seq_one_letter_code
_entity_poly.pdbx_strand_id
1 'polypeptide(L)'
;YVVENIPNLKVLVVPSSYNPADQTSDKKLVDFIKKQNKTTDYIASHCAGAFLIGESGIADNREIVTYVTGGESLKADYPKLIVADDSKISVVQDGKFISSNGSLVSYIASFDLLEKLTSKEHRKFVESSILFDRLKENKSEK
;
A
#
# COMPACT_ATOMS: atom_id res chain seq x y z
N TYR A 1 -21.05 -2.64 1.80
CA TYR A 1 -20.90 -1.88 3.06
C TYR A 1 -20.80 -0.39 2.75
N VAL A 2 -21.40 0.43 3.57
CA VAL A 2 -21.19 1.87 3.60
C VAL A 2 -20.20 2.20 4.73
N VAL A 3 -19.36 3.21 4.55
CA VAL A 3 -18.24 3.52 5.50
C VAL A 3 -18.72 3.73 6.95
N GLU A 4 -19.95 4.13 7.16
CA GLU A 4 -20.52 4.33 8.50
C GLU A 4 -20.70 3.01 9.29
N ASN A 5 -20.87 1.88 8.60
CA ASN A 5 -21.21 0.58 9.19
C ASN A 5 -20.05 -0.43 9.17
N ILE A 6 -18.85 0.04 8.86
CA ILE A 6 -17.68 -0.85 8.86
C ILE A 6 -17.15 -0.98 10.29
N PRO A 7 -16.94 -2.23 10.78
CA PRO A 7 -16.32 -2.46 12.09
C PRO A 7 -14.86 -2.00 12.10
N ASN A 8 -14.25 -2.01 13.27
CA ASN A 8 -12.81 -1.80 13.40
C ASN A 8 -12.06 -2.88 12.61
N LEU A 9 -11.25 -2.44 11.67
CA LEU A 9 -10.46 -3.33 10.81
C LEU A 9 -9.13 -3.67 11.48
N LYS A 10 -8.66 -4.89 11.26
CA LYS A 10 -7.30 -5.30 11.60
C LYS A 10 -6.30 -4.84 10.54
N VAL A 11 -6.73 -4.85 9.30
CA VAL A 11 -5.95 -4.42 8.13
C VAL A 11 -6.81 -3.54 7.24
N LEU A 12 -6.23 -2.45 6.77
CA LEU A 12 -6.82 -1.61 5.74
C LEU A 12 -5.92 -1.63 4.50
N VAL A 13 -6.48 -1.96 3.35
CA VAL A 13 -5.80 -1.86 2.06
C VAL A 13 -6.39 -0.70 1.27
N VAL A 14 -5.56 0.25 0.88
CA VAL A 14 -5.92 1.42 0.07
C VAL A 14 -5.41 1.21 -1.35
N PRO A 15 -6.28 0.83 -2.29
CA PRO A 15 -5.88 0.58 -3.68
C PRO A 15 -5.61 1.88 -4.42
N SER A 16 -5.10 1.73 -5.65
CA SER A 16 -4.94 2.83 -6.58
C SER A 16 -6.29 3.33 -7.11
N SER A 17 -6.31 4.58 -7.54
CA SER A 17 -7.37 5.15 -8.37
C SER A 17 -6.77 5.85 -9.58
N TYR A 18 -7.56 5.97 -10.64
CA TYR A 18 -7.14 6.68 -11.85
C TYR A 18 -7.02 8.19 -11.61
N ASN A 19 -7.93 8.75 -10.82
CA ASN A 19 -7.91 10.16 -10.43
C ASN A 19 -7.89 10.27 -8.90
N PRO A 20 -6.71 10.38 -8.28
CA PRO A 20 -6.61 10.46 -6.81
C PRO A 20 -7.31 11.68 -6.22
N ALA A 21 -7.46 12.78 -6.97
CA ALA A 21 -8.11 14.00 -6.51
C ALA A 21 -9.59 13.78 -6.12
N ASP A 22 -10.27 12.88 -6.82
CA ASP A 22 -11.67 12.54 -6.50
C ASP A 22 -11.79 11.88 -5.11
N GLN A 23 -10.80 11.06 -4.74
CA GLN A 23 -10.79 10.37 -3.44
C GLN A 23 -10.25 11.27 -2.33
N THR A 24 -9.21 12.04 -2.57
CA THR A 24 -8.64 12.94 -1.55
C THR A 24 -9.61 14.07 -1.19
N SER A 25 -10.48 14.49 -2.10
CA SER A 25 -11.54 15.46 -1.83
C SER A 25 -12.75 14.89 -1.06
N ASP A 26 -12.90 13.56 -1.00
CA ASP A 26 -13.98 12.90 -0.25
C ASP A 26 -13.66 12.87 1.25
N LYS A 27 -14.17 13.86 1.99
CA LYS A 27 -13.97 13.94 3.44
C LYS A 27 -14.43 12.71 4.19
N LYS A 28 -15.50 12.03 3.75
CA LYS A 28 -16.01 10.83 4.44
C LYS A 28 -14.99 9.69 4.32
N LEU A 29 -14.38 9.54 3.15
CA LEU A 29 -13.36 8.54 2.91
C LEU A 29 -12.08 8.84 3.71
N VAL A 30 -11.64 10.07 3.70
CA VAL A 30 -10.46 10.52 4.47
C VAL A 30 -10.69 10.31 5.98
N ASP A 31 -11.84 10.71 6.50
CA ASP A 31 -12.19 10.53 7.92
C ASP A 31 -12.34 9.05 8.30
N PHE A 32 -12.84 8.22 7.39
CA PHE A 32 -12.87 6.77 7.56
C PHE A 32 -11.44 6.19 7.74
N ILE A 33 -10.51 6.59 6.89
CA ILE A 33 -9.10 6.15 6.99
C ILE A 33 -8.50 6.59 8.33
N LYS A 34 -8.71 7.83 8.74
CA LYS A 34 -8.28 8.34 10.05
C LYS A 34 -8.85 7.53 11.21
N LYS A 35 -10.15 7.18 11.12
CA LYS A 35 -10.81 6.36 12.13
C LYS A 35 -10.18 4.97 12.21
N GLN A 36 -10.04 4.30 11.07
CA GLN A 36 -9.50 2.95 11.01
C GLN A 36 -8.02 2.88 11.44
N ASN A 37 -7.24 3.93 11.18
CA ASN A 37 -5.86 4.01 11.64
C ASN A 37 -5.69 3.78 13.15
N LYS A 38 -6.71 4.09 13.96
CA LYS A 38 -6.64 3.93 15.42
C LYS A 38 -6.62 2.46 15.87
N THR A 39 -7.14 1.57 15.06
CA THR A 39 -7.36 0.16 15.43
C THR A 39 -6.69 -0.85 14.51
N THR A 40 -6.27 -0.44 13.32
CA THR A 40 -5.56 -1.32 12.37
C THR A 40 -4.16 -1.67 12.85
N ASP A 41 -3.78 -2.94 12.69
CA ASP A 41 -2.41 -3.42 12.90
C ASP A 41 -1.53 -3.04 11.70
N TYR A 42 -2.10 -3.09 10.49
CA TYR A 42 -1.42 -2.73 9.24
C TYR A 42 -2.29 -1.92 8.31
N ILE A 43 -1.66 -1.00 7.59
CA ILE A 43 -2.26 -0.22 6.50
C ILE A 43 -1.37 -0.38 5.27
N ALA A 44 -1.92 -0.96 4.21
CA ALA A 44 -1.23 -1.11 2.93
C ALA A 44 -1.77 -0.09 1.93
N SER A 45 -0.89 0.56 1.16
CA SER A 45 -1.27 1.41 0.04
C SER A 45 -0.53 1.01 -1.22
N HIS A 46 -1.24 1.07 -2.34
CA HIS A 46 -0.68 0.71 -3.63
C HIS A 46 -0.83 1.84 -4.62
N CYS A 47 0.26 2.16 -5.35
CA CYS A 47 0.24 3.14 -6.43
C CYS A 47 -0.29 4.51 -5.93
N ALA A 48 -1.30 5.09 -6.59
CA ALA A 48 -1.91 6.36 -6.21
C ALA A 48 -2.65 6.33 -4.85
N GLY A 49 -2.88 5.16 -4.23
CA GLY A 49 -3.41 5.05 -2.88
C GLY A 49 -2.59 5.80 -1.82
N ALA A 50 -1.31 6.03 -2.08
CA ALA A 50 -0.44 6.83 -1.23
C ALA A 50 -0.92 8.28 -1.03
N PHE A 51 -1.60 8.86 -2.02
CA PHE A 51 -2.17 10.22 -1.92
C PHE A 51 -3.29 10.29 -0.87
N LEU A 52 -4.12 9.25 -0.80
CA LEU A 52 -5.16 9.13 0.23
C LEU A 52 -4.56 9.00 1.64
N ILE A 53 -3.46 8.26 1.76
CA ILE A 53 -2.70 8.17 3.00
C ILE A 53 -2.12 9.53 3.37
N GLY A 54 -1.53 10.27 2.41
CA GLY A 54 -1.04 11.63 2.60
C GLY A 54 -2.13 12.59 3.08
N GLU A 55 -3.28 12.62 2.38
CA GLU A 55 -4.42 13.48 2.72
C GLU A 55 -4.97 13.18 4.13
N SER A 56 -4.95 11.93 4.52
CA SER A 56 -5.39 11.56 5.87
C SER A 56 -4.42 11.99 6.98
N GLY A 57 -3.16 12.29 6.67
CA GLY A 57 -2.13 12.67 7.65
C GLY A 57 -1.73 11.56 8.62
N ILE A 58 -2.18 10.32 8.41
CA ILE A 58 -1.92 9.21 9.35
C ILE A 58 -0.50 8.68 9.28
N ALA A 59 0.21 8.95 8.19
CA ALA A 59 1.60 8.53 7.95
C ALA A 59 2.59 9.71 7.98
N ASP A 60 2.24 10.83 8.61
CA ASP A 60 3.18 11.95 8.81
C ASP A 60 4.49 11.45 9.41
N ASN A 61 5.62 11.88 8.85
CA ASN A 61 6.98 11.47 9.22
C ASN A 61 7.28 9.97 9.02
N ARG A 62 6.49 9.26 8.19
CA ARG A 62 6.75 7.89 7.77
C ARG A 62 7.22 7.83 6.33
N GLU A 63 8.05 6.84 6.06
CA GLU A 63 8.49 6.58 4.69
C GLU A 63 7.40 5.88 3.89
N ILE A 64 7.18 6.34 2.66
CA ILE A 64 6.16 5.83 1.75
C ILE A 64 6.65 5.89 0.30
N VAL A 65 6.20 4.97 -0.53
CA VAL A 65 6.39 5.00 -1.97
C VAL A 65 5.04 5.04 -2.69
N THR A 66 5.00 5.70 -3.83
CA THR A 66 3.84 5.76 -4.73
C THR A 66 4.19 5.18 -6.12
N TYR A 67 3.32 5.33 -7.10
CA TYR A 67 3.60 4.90 -8.47
C TYR A 67 4.85 5.57 -9.07
N VAL A 68 5.50 4.89 -10.00
CA VAL A 68 6.66 5.42 -10.70
C VAL A 68 6.31 6.76 -11.38
N THR A 69 7.10 7.79 -11.15
CA THR A 69 6.89 9.20 -11.52
C THR A 69 5.94 10.02 -10.64
N GLY A 70 5.32 9.41 -9.62
CA GLY A 70 4.38 10.10 -8.73
C GLY A 70 5.00 10.73 -7.48
N GLY A 71 6.25 10.36 -7.17
CA GLY A 71 6.89 10.74 -5.91
C GLY A 71 7.05 12.24 -5.71
N GLU A 72 7.43 12.98 -6.74
CA GLU A 72 7.59 14.44 -6.64
C GLU A 72 6.24 15.14 -6.36
N SER A 73 5.16 14.70 -7.02
CA SER A 73 3.83 15.23 -6.75
C SER A 73 3.37 14.89 -5.33
N LEU A 74 3.55 13.62 -4.91
CA LEU A 74 3.19 13.21 -3.56
C LEU A 74 3.93 14.03 -2.49
N LYS A 75 5.22 14.27 -2.68
CA LYS A 75 6.04 15.08 -1.79
C LYS A 75 5.62 16.56 -1.76
N ALA A 76 5.25 17.11 -2.92
CA ALA A 76 4.78 18.48 -3.04
C ALA A 76 3.45 18.68 -2.31
N ASP A 77 2.51 17.74 -2.51
CA ASP A 77 1.17 17.81 -1.91
C ASP A 77 1.19 17.51 -0.40
N TYR A 78 2.06 16.59 0.04
CA TYR A 78 2.12 16.11 1.42
C TYR A 78 3.55 16.13 1.98
N PRO A 79 4.10 17.34 2.26
CA PRO A 79 5.52 17.52 2.61
C PRO A 79 5.93 16.90 3.95
N LYS A 80 4.99 16.43 4.75
CA LYS A 80 5.28 15.70 5.99
C LYS A 80 5.58 14.21 5.76
N LEU A 81 5.27 13.67 4.58
CA LEU A 81 5.68 12.33 4.23
C LEU A 81 7.16 12.27 3.89
N ILE A 82 7.81 11.17 4.21
CA ILE A 82 9.16 10.85 3.73
C ILE A 82 8.96 10.01 2.46
N VAL A 83 8.99 10.66 1.30
CA VAL A 83 8.72 9.97 0.02
C VAL A 83 9.98 9.33 -0.51
N ALA A 84 9.97 7.99 -0.64
CA ALA A 84 11.06 7.23 -1.21
C ALA A 84 11.21 7.47 -2.73
N ASP A 85 12.40 7.25 -3.26
CA ASP A 85 12.69 7.32 -4.70
C ASP A 85 11.93 6.20 -5.44
N ASP A 86 10.82 6.56 -6.07
CA ASP A 86 9.92 5.62 -6.74
C ASP A 86 10.51 4.95 -7.98
N SER A 87 11.64 5.46 -8.49
CA SER A 87 12.38 4.86 -9.59
C SER A 87 13.29 3.71 -9.14
N LYS A 88 13.60 3.61 -7.85
CA LYS A 88 14.54 2.62 -7.26
C LYS A 88 13.88 1.72 -6.24
N ILE A 89 12.93 2.26 -5.50
CA ILE A 89 12.27 1.56 -4.38
C ILE A 89 10.87 1.16 -4.80
N SER A 90 10.60 -0.13 -4.79
CA SER A 90 9.32 -0.67 -5.22
C SER A 90 8.34 -0.91 -4.09
N VAL A 91 8.84 -1.21 -2.90
CA VAL A 91 8.06 -1.46 -1.67
C VAL A 91 8.76 -0.81 -0.50
N VAL A 92 7.99 -0.11 0.32
CA VAL A 92 8.43 0.45 1.60
C VAL A 92 7.59 -0.14 2.72
N GLN A 93 8.24 -0.50 3.81
CA GLN A 93 7.58 -0.80 5.07
C GLN A 93 8.14 0.09 6.17
N ASP A 94 7.30 0.93 6.75
CA ASP A 94 7.65 1.76 7.91
C ASP A 94 6.57 1.63 8.99
N GLY A 95 6.92 0.97 10.08
CA GLY A 95 5.99 0.65 11.15
C GLY A 95 4.87 -0.25 10.64
N LYS A 96 3.61 0.21 10.78
CA LYS A 96 2.44 -0.51 10.29
C LYS A 96 2.07 -0.19 8.84
N PHE A 97 2.78 0.74 8.20
CA PHE A 97 2.50 1.14 6.82
C PHE A 97 3.33 0.30 5.85
N ILE A 98 2.66 -0.24 4.84
CA ILE A 98 3.28 -0.96 3.73
C ILE A 98 2.82 -0.27 2.45
N SER A 99 3.75 0.22 1.64
CA SER A 99 3.41 0.90 0.38
C SER A 99 4.15 0.29 -0.80
N SER A 100 3.57 0.38 -1.99
CA SER A 100 4.20 -0.12 -3.22
C SER A 100 3.91 0.78 -4.42
N ASN A 101 4.76 0.68 -5.46
CA ASN A 101 4.49 1.35 -6.73
C ASN A 101 3.20 0.90 -7.42
N GLY A 102 2.61 -0.21 -7.01
CA GLY A 102 1.42 -0.76 -7.64
C GLY A 102 1.71 -1.79 -8.73
N SER A 103 0.73 -2.05 -9.61
CA SER A 103 0.86 -3.08 -10.64
C SER A 103 1.32 -4.43 -10.09
N LEU A 104 2.22 -5.13 -10.75
CA LEU A 104 2.74 -6.42 -10.28
C LEU A 104 3.51 -6.35 -8.97
N VAL A 105 4.09 -5.20 -8.63
CA VAL A 105 4.80 -5.01 -7.36
C VAL A 105 3.85 -5.05 -6.15
N SER A 106 2.57 -4.78 -6.36
CA SER A 106 1.55 -4.96 -5.30
C SER A 106 1.51 -6.38 -4.74
N TYR A 107 1.83 -7.39 -5.54
CA TYR A 107 1.92 -8.77 -5.05
C TYR A 107 3.03 -8.93 -4.01
N ILE A 108 4.19 -8.32 -4.23
CA ILE A 108 5.32 -8.40 -3.29
C ILE A 108 4.91 -7.76 -1.95
N ALA A 109 4.34 -6.55 -1.99
CA ALA A 109 3.85 -5.87 -0.79
C ALA A 109 2.72 -6.68 -0.08
N SER A 110 1.85 -7.34 -0.86
CA SER A 110 0.79 -8.19 -0.32
C SER A 110 1.35 -9.47 0.33
N PHE A 111 2.41 -10.06 -0.23
CA PHE A 111 3.09 -11.19 0.41
C PHE A 111 3.83 -10.77 1.68
N ASP A 112 4.42 -9.57 1.71
CA ASP A 112 5.02 -9.04 2.93
C ASP A 112 3.97 -8.85 4.03
N LEU A 113 2.79 -8.33 3.67
CA LEU A 113 1.66 -8.21 4.58
C LEU A 113 1.16 -9.59 5.04
N LEU A 114 1.03 -10.55 4.12
CA LEU A 114 0.61 -11.92 4.44
C LEU A 114 1.58 -12.58 5.43
N GLU A 115 2.89 -12.42 5.23
CA GLU A 115 3.91 -12.93 6.15
C GLU A 115 3.76 -12.33 7.55
N LYS A 116 3.48 -11.04 7.65
CA LYS A 116 3.24 -10.34 8.93
C LYS A 116 1.99 -10.83 9.65
N LEU A 117 0.95 -11.17 8.89
CA LEU A 117 -0.32 -11.63 9.45
C LEU A 117 -0.33 -13.12 9.79
N THR A 118 0.59 -13.89 9.22
CA THR A 118 0.61 -15.34 9.33
C THR A 118 2.02 -15.84 9.66
N SER A 119 2.74 -16.37 8.66
CA SER A 119 4.13 -16.81 8.78
C SER A 119 4.83 -16.83 7.41
N LYS A 120 6.15 -16.93 7.45
CA LYS A 120 6.99 -17.08 6.28
C LYS A 120 6.67 -18.38 5.50
N GLU A 121 6.34 -19.45 6.21
CA GLU A 121 5.97 -20.73 5.63
C GLU A 121 4.66 -20.60 4.86
N HIS A 122 3.67 -19.92 5.45
CA HIS A 122 2.38 -19.69 4.80
C HIS A 122 2.52 -18.78 3.57
N ARG A 123 3.32 -17.73 3.65
CA ARG A 123 3.69 -16.90 2.49
C ARG A 123 4.23 -17.76 1.35
N LYS A 124 5.24 -18.60 1.61
CA LYS A 124 5.82 -19.48 0.59
C LYS A 124 4.80 -20.45 0.00
N PHE A 125 3.94 -21.01 0.85
CA PHE A 125 2.87 -21.88 0.39
C PHE A 125 1.94 -21.16 -0.61
N VAL A 126 1.53 -19.92 -0.29
CA VAL A 126 0.67 -19.12 -1.17
C VAL A 126 1.39 -18.73 -2.45
N GLU A 127 2.64 -18.25 -2.38
CA GLU A 127 3.46 -17.91 -3.55
C GLU A 127 3.55 -19.09 -4.52
N SER A 128 3.77 -20.30 -4.01
CA SER A 128 3.85 -21.53 -4.81
C SER A 128 2.49 -21.96 -5.35
N SER A 129 1.43 -21.83 -4.55
CA SER A 129 0.07 -22.23 -4.97
C SER A 129 -0.45 -21.38 -6.13
N ILE A 130 -0.05 -20.11 -6.22
CA ILE A 130 -0.41 -19.23 -7.35
C ILE A 130 0.68 -19.16 -8.42
N LEU A 131 1.69 -20.01 -8.34
CA LEU A 131 2.80 -20.12 -9.28
C LEU A 131 3.68 -18.88 -9.39
N PHE A 132 3.65 -18.02 -8.35
CA PHE A 132 4.43 -16.78 -8.35
C PHE A 132 5.95 -17.03 -8.34
N ASP A 133 6.39 -18.07 -7.68
CA ASP A 133 7.77 -18.54 -7.65
C ASP A 133 8.30 -18.89 -9.06
N ARG A 134 7.43 -19.40 -9.95
CA ARG A 134 7.78 -19.74 -11.34
C ARG A 134 8.05 -18.53 -12.22
N LEU A 135 7.63 -17.34 -11.84
CA LEU A 135 7.92 -16.13 -12.59
C LEU A 135 9.42 -15.77 -12.58
N LYS A 136 10.15 -16.29 -11.60
CA LYS A 136 11.59 -16.03 -11.42
C LYS A 136 12.50 -17.04 -12.11
N GLU A 137 12.03 -18.24 -12.43
CA GLU A 137 12.91 -19.40 -12.67
C GLU A 137 12.78 -20.09 -14.02
N ASN A 138 11.75 -19.89 -14.82
CA ASN A 138 11.51 -20.75 -15.97
C ASN A 138 11.24 -19.99 -17.26
N LYS A 139 12.31 -19.61 -17.94
CA LYS A 139 12.26 -19.44 -19.40
C LYS A 139 13.07 -20.57 -20.04
N SER A 140 12.41 -21.44 -20.80
CA SER A 140 13.07 -22.29 -21.77
C SER A 140 13.27 -21.47 -23.03
N GLU A 141 14.47 -21.00 -23.30
CA GLU A 141 14.84 -20.44 -24.59
C GLU A 141 15.24 -21.63 -25.49
N LYS A 142 14.47 -21.86 -26.57
CA LYS A 142 14.81 -22.78 -27.67
C LYS A 142 15.36 -21.99 -28.84
#